data_f33662a35e45f93597c27654fa6c4159
#
_entry.id   f33662a35e45f93597c27654fa6c4159
#
_cell.length_a   1.000
_cell.length_b   1.000
_cell.length_c   1.000
_cell.angle_alpha   90.00
_cell.angle_beta   90.00
_cell.angle_gamma   90.00
#
_symmetry.space_group_name_H-M   'P 1'
#
loop_
_entity.id
_entity.type
_entity.pdbx_description
1 polymer ?
#
loop_
_entity_poly.entity_id
_entity_poly.type
_entity_poly.pdbx_seq_one_letter_code
_entity_poly.pdbx_strand_id
1 'polypeptide(L)'
;MRNPLLRFSLLLVAFAFLTACDDTTDRLSQLSGPTMGTSWSVKFTGTPENGVPALKSAIESSLEDINQEMSTYLPDSAISRFNGLEAGGSLVLPSDFAMVLDEALGLAEATDGAYDVTVGPLVNLWGFGPDPERFEPPAAEDIEAARQRVGWHKLKLDDRTLTQPGGVYLDLSSIAKGFAVDKLAHLLEKAGISNYLVEIGGELRASGTKPQGLPWRVAVERPIPG
;
A
#
# COMPACT_ATOMS: atom_id res chain seq x y z
N MET A 1 49.76 -44.47 33.79
CA MET A 1 48.80 -45.09 32.84
C MET A 1 47.69 -44.07 32.58
N ARG A 2 47.62 -43.46 31.41
CA ARG A 2 46.65 -42.41 31.05
C ARG A 2 45.38 -43.09 30.55
N ASN A 3 44.28 -42.91 31.26
CA ASN A 3 43.01 -43.60 31.07
C ASN A 3 42.37 -43.16 29.71
N PRO A 4 42.22 -44.04 28.71
CA PRO A 4 41.72 -43.67 27.37
C PRO A 4 40.26 -43.22 27.37
N LEU A 5 39.48 -43.65 28.38
CA LEU A 5 38.07 -43.27 28.54
C LEU A 5 37.86 -41.79 28.85
N LEU A 6 38.83 -41.13 29.52
CA LEU A 6 38.78 -39.71 29.85
C LEU A 6 38.99 -38.80 28.62
N ARG A 7 39.72 -39.30 27.63
CA ARG A 7 39.97 -38.57 26.37
C ARG A 7 38.74 -38.66 25.42
N PHE A 8 38.00 -39.76 25.46
CA PHE A 8 36.80 -39.91 24.64
C PHE A 8 35.64 -39.06 25.18
N SER A 9 35.48 -38.90 26.49
CA SER A 9 34.47 -38.05 27.12
C SER A 9 34.74 -36.56 26.87
N LEU A 10 35.99 -36.12 26.82
CA LEU A 10 36.33 -34.73 26.52
C LEU A 10 36.06 -34.35 25.05
N LEU A 11 36.24 -35.30 24.12
CA LEU A 11 35.94 -35.08 22.69
C LEU A 11 34.42 -35.02 22.42
N LEU A 12 33.61 -35.81 23.15
CA LEU A 12 32.15 -35.79 23.00
C LEU A 12 31.52 -34.49 23.56
N VAL A 13 32.08 -33.95 24.65
CA VAL A 13 31.65 -32.65 25.21
C VAL A 13 32.06 -31.48 24.33
N ALA A 14 33.22 -31.53 23.67
CA ALA A 14 33.63 -30.51 22.73
C ALA A 14 32.76 -30.46 21.45
N PHE A 15 32.20 -31.59 21.01
CA PHE A 15 31.33 -31.67 19.84
C PHE A 15 29.90 -31.18 20.13
N ALA A 16 29.44 -31.20 21.38
CA ALA A 16 28.12 -30.71 21.79
C ALA A 16 28.04 -29.18 21.83
N PHE A 17 29.15 -28.46 21.82
CA PHE A 17 29.19 -26.99 21.79
C PHE A 17 29.28 -26.37 20.38
N LEU A 18 29.29 -27.21 19.33
CA LEU A 18 29.31 -26.73 17.94
C LEU A 18 27.94 -26.67 17.27
N THR A 19 26.84 -26.86 18.01
CA THR A 19 25.54 -26.38 17.56
C THR A 19 25.51 -24.88 17.76
N ALA A 20 26.29 -24.15 16.92
CA ALA A 20 26.07 -22.73 16.72
C ALA A 20 24.59 -22.58 16.34
N CYS A 21 23.83 -21.92 17.19
CA CYS A 21 22.54 -21.35 16.80
C CYS A 21 22.83 -20.50 15.57
N ASP A 22 22.45 -21.01 14.42
CA ASP A 22 22.35 -20.20 13.21
C ASP A 22 21.18 -19.25 13.48
N ASP A 23 21.49 -18.05 13.98
CA ASP A 23 20.53 -17.04 14.39
C ASP A 23 19.96 -16.38 13.13
N THR A 24 19.26 -17.21 12.33
CA THR A 24 18.59 -16.79 11.10
C THR A 24 17.55 -15.68 11.36
N THR A 25 17.18 -15.50 12.64
CA THR A 25 16.20 -14.49 13.06
C THR A 25 16.74 -13.06 12.97
N ASP A 26 18.05 -12.86 13.02
CA ASP A 26 18.68 -11.51 12.97
C ASP A 26 19.11 -11.09 11.54
N ARG A 27 18.81 -11.91 10.53
CA ARG A 27 19.16 -11.56 9.14
C ARG A 27 18.10 -10.64 8.52
N LEU A 28 18.56 -9.51 7.95
CA LEU A 28 17.71 -8.61 7.17
C LEU A 28 17.38 -9.25 5.82
N SER A 29 16.09 -9.42 5.56
CA SER A 29 15.53 -9.86 4.27
C SER A 29 14.88 -8.67 3.55
N GLN A 30 14.83 -8.74 2.23
CA GLN A 30 14.16 -7.73 1.39
C GLN A 30 13.40 -8.39 0.25
N LEU A 31 12.16 -7.91 0.03
CA LEU A 31 11.33 -8.19 -1.13
C LEU A 31 10.97 -6.89 -1.81
N SER A 32 10.76 -6.93 -3.11
CA SER A 32 10.33 -5.76 -3.88
C SER A 32 9.69 -6.18 -5.20
N GLY A 33 8.96 -5.25 -5.83
CA GLY A 33 8.35 -5.43 -7.14
C GLY A 33 7.65 -4.15 -7.61
N PRO A 34 7.08 -4.16 -8.83
CA PRO A 34 6.29 -3.04 -9.35
C PRO A 34 4.87 -3.07 -8.77
N THR A 35 4.25 -1.89 -8.57
CA THR A 35 2.83 -1.72 -8.25
C THR A 35 2.39 -0.27 -8.47
N MET A 36 1.12 0.00 -8.76
CA MET A 36 0.49 1.34 -8.75
C MET A 36 1.30 2.42 -9.49
N GLY A 37 1.87 2.07 -10.65
CA GLY A 37 2.72 2.99 -11.44
C GLY A 37 4.09 3.30 -10.82
N THR A 38 4.47 2.62 -9.73
CA THR A 38 5.72 2.77 -8.99
C THR A 38 6.26 1.41 -8.56
N SER A 39 6.96 1.33 -7.43
CA SER A 39 7.46 0.09 -6.84
C SER A 39 7.04 -0.04 -5.38
N TRP A 40 7.04 -1.27 -4.88
CA TRP A 40 6.95 -1.59 -3.47
C TRP A 40 8.24 -2.24 -2.97
N SER A 41 8.56 -2.02 -1.72
CA SER A 41 9.64 -2.71 -1.02
C SER A 41 9.24 -3.05 0.41
N VAL A 42 9.65 -4.25 0.86
CA VAL A 42 9.47 -4.73 2.23
C VAL A 42 10.81 -5.23 2.73
N LYS A 43 11.30 -4.62 3.78
CA LYS A 43 12.50 -5.08 4.53
C LYS A 43 12.03 -5.62 5.87
N PHE A 44 12.52 -6.79 6.28
CA PHE A 44 12.09 -7.42 7.53
C PHE A 44 13.18 -8.32 8.12
N THR A 45 13.04 -8.62 9.40
CA THR A 45 13.82 -9.67 10.09
C THR A 45 12.88 -10.76 10.59
N GLY A 46 13.43 -11.94 10.80
CA GLY A 46 12.65 -13.11 11.18
C GLY A 46 12.32 -14.02 10.00
N THR A 47 11.61 -15.10 10.30
CA THR A 47 11.20 -16.10 9.32
C THR A 47 9.69 -16.14 9.24
N PRO A 48 9.08 -15.85 8.09
CA PRO A 48 7.64 -15.92 7.92
C PRO A 48 7.14 -17.38 8.15
N GLU A 49 6.00 -17.55 8.80
CA GLU A 49 5.42 -18.87 9.15
C GLU A 49 5.33 -19.82 7.95
N ASN A 50 4.93 -19.30 6.78
CA ASN A 50 4.79 -20.08 5.55
C ASN A 50 5.97 -19.90 4.58
N GLY A 51 7.07 -19.29 5.04
CA GLY A 51 8.27 -19.02 4.25
C GLY A 51 8.18 -17.80 3.35
N VAL A 52 9.35 -17.35 2.91
CA VAL A 52 9.50 -16.12 2.11
C VAL A 52 8.77 -16.14 0.75
N PRO A 53 8.75 -17.27 0.00
CA PRO A 53 8.02 -17.32 -1.27
C PRO A 53 6.51 -17.14 -1.09
N ALA A 54 5.91 -17.74 -0.05
CA ALA A 54 4.49 -17.59 0.24
C ALA A 54 4.14 -16.15 0.67
N LEU A 55 5.00 -15.53 1.49
CA LEU A 55 4.86 -14.13 1.87
C LEU A 55 4.89 -13.22 0.64
N LYS A 56 5.86 -13.40 -0.27
CA LYS A 56 5.97 -12.61 -1.49
C LYS A 56 4.71 -12.74 -2.34
N SER A 57 4.23 -13.96 -2.57
CA SER A 57 3.00 -14.20 -3.33
C SER A 57 1.78 -13.54 -2.70
N ALA A 58 1.64 -13.58 -1.37
CA ALA A 58 0.55 -12.94 -0.66
C ALA A 58 0.60 -11.40 -0.76
N ILE A 59 1.80 -10.81 -0.72
CA ILE A 59 2.02 -9.38 -0.94
C ILE A 59 1.57 -8.99 -2.37
N GLU A 60 2.06 -9.70 -3.38
CA GLU A 60 1.75 -9.42 -4.79
C GLU A 60 0.25 -9.56 -5.08
N SER A 61 -0.39 -10.61 -4.54
CA SER A 61 -1.85 -10.77 -4.66
C SER A 61 -2.62 -9.64 -3.99
N SER A 62 -2.22 -9.24 -2.79
CA SER A 62 -2.87 -8.14 -2.06
C SER A 62 -2.77 -6.80 -2.79
N LEU A 63 -1.63 -6.52 -3.42
CA LEU A 63 -1.43 -5.30 -4.22
C LEU A 63 -2.24 -5.34 -5.51
N GLU A 64 -2.35 -6.50 -6.16
CA GLU A 64 -3.19 -6.67 -7.33
C GLU A 64 -4.67 -6.47 -6.99
N ASP A 65 -5.17 -7.04 -5.89
CA ASP A 65 -6.55 -6.83 -5.43
C ASP A 65 -6.86 -5.33 -5.26
N ILE A 66 -5.95 -4.57 -4.61
CA ILE A 66 -6.11 -3.12 -4.44
C ILE A 66 -6.13 -2.39 -5.79
N ASN A 67 -5.28 -2.79 -6.74
CA ASN A 67 -5.29 -2.22 -8.09
C ASN A 67 -6.63 -2.48 -8.79
N GLN A 68 -7.15 -3.71 -8.73
CA GLN A 68 -8.45 -4.08 -9.32
C GLN A 68 -9.63 -3.37 -8.66
N GLU A 69 -9.48 -2.94 -7.43
CA GLU A 69 -10.52 -2.19 -6.73
C GLU A 69 -10.44 -0.68 -6.98
N MET A 70 -9.25 -0.06 -6.94
CA MET A 70 -9.07 1.38 -6.75
C MET A 70 -8.25 2.09 -7.82
N SER A 71 -7.74 1.39 -8.85
CA SER A 71 -6.95 2.03 -9.89
C SER A 71 -7.83 2.63 -10.98
N THR A 72 -7.75 3.94 -11.18
CA THR A 72 -8.40 4.63 -12.31
C THR A 72 -7.75 4.32 -13.66
N TYR A 73 -6.54 3.74 -13.67
CA TYR A 73 -5.81 3.34 -14.88
C TYR A 73 -6.22 1.97 -15.41
N LEU A 74 -6.97 1.19 -14.64
CA LEU A 74 -7.52 -0.11 -15.06
C LEU A 74 -9.00 0.07 -15.44
N PRO A 75 -9.39 -0.11 -16.72
CA PRO A 75 -10.75 0.16 -17.17
C PRO A 75 -11.81 -0.72 -16.50
N ASP A 76 -11.44 -1.93 -16.09
CA ASP A 76 -12.33 -2.90 -15.46
C ASP A 76 -12.29 -2.87 -13.92
N SER A 77 -11.50 -1.97 -13.32
CA SER A 77 -11.46 -1.80 -11.86
C SER A 77 -12.81 -1.37 -11.29
N ALA A 78 -13.02 -1.61 -9.99
CA ALA A 78 -14.29 -1.22 -9.35
C ALA A 78 -14.51 0.31 -9.40
N ILE A 79 -13.45 1.10 -9.18
CA ILE A 79 -13.54 2.57 -9.26
C ILE A 79 -13.83 3.03 -10.69
N SER A 80 -13.21 2.44 -11.71
CA SER A 80 -13.46 2.80 -13.12
C SER A 80 -14.87 2.45 -13.54
N ARG A 81 -15.38 1.30 -13.11
CA ARG A 81 -16.78 0.91 -13.33
C ARG A 81 -17.76 1.90 -12.67
N PHE A 82 -17.50 2.34 -11.43
CA PHE A 82 -18.30 3.37 -10.78
C PHE A 82 -18.24 4.70 -11.53
N ASN A 83 -17.05 5.13 -11.92
CA ASN A 83 -16.84 6.37 -12.65
C ASN A 83 -17.56 6.40 -14.01
N GLY A 84 -17.79 5.23 -14.61
CA GLY A 84 -18.53 5.06 -15.88
C GLY A 84 -20.03 4.92 -15.74
N LEU A 85 -20.59 4.91 -14.51
CA LEU A 85 -22.04 4.78 -14.32
C LEU A 85 -22.79 6.05 -14.72
N GLU A 86 -23.98 5.86 -15.29
CA GLU A 86 -24.96 6.93 -15.48
C GLU A 86 -25.53 7.40 -14.14
N ALA A 87 -26.11 8.62 -14.13
CA ALA A 87 -26.79 9.16 -12.95
C ALA A 87 -27.87 8.20 -12.42
N GLY A 88 -27.85 7.93 -11.13
CA GLY A 88 -28.73 6.98 -10.43
C GLY A 88 -28.26 5.53 -10.48
N GLY A 89 -27.22 5.20 -11.27
CA GLY A 89 -26.58 3.88 -11.23
C GLY A 89 -25.92 3.64 -9.89
N SER A 90 -25.84 2.39 -9.45
CA SER A 90 -25.24 2.01 -8.17
C SER A 90 -24.29 0.84 -8.33
N LEU A 91 -23.27 0.79 -7.49
CA LEU A 91 -22.28 -0.29 -7.41
C LEU A 91 -22.12 -0.73 -5.95
N VAL A 92 -22.18 -2.05 -5.72
CA VAL A 92 -21.75 -2.62 -4.44
C VAL A 92 -20.23 -2.71 -4.46
N LEU A 93 -19.58 -1.93 -3.59
CA LEU A 93 -18.12 -1.83 -3.52
C LEU A 93 -17.53 -3.09 -2.86
N PRO A 94 -16.33 -3.52 -3.30
CA PRO A 94 -15.49 -4.42 -2.52
C PRO A 94 -15.24 -3.85 -1.12
N SER A 95 -14.93 -4.70 -0.15
CA SER A 95 -14.80 -4.29 1.26
C SER A 95 -13.69 -3.28 1.50
N ASP A 96 -12.55 -3.47 0.86
CA ASP A 96 -11.40 -2.57 1.04
C ASP A 96 -11.66 -1.20 0.40
N PHE A 97 -12.27 -1.19 -0.79
CA PHE A 97 -12.67 0.05 -1.44
C PHE A 97 -13.69 0.82 -0.59
N ALA A 98 -14.72 0.13 -0.06
CA ALA A 98 -15.71 0.78 0.78
C ALA A 98 -15.09 1.39 2.04
N MET A 99 -14.15 0.66 2.70
CA MET A 99 -13.42 1.14 3.86
C MET A 99 -12.59 2.39 3.54
N VAL A 100 -11.83 2.36 2.45
CA VAL A 100 -11.00 3.49 2.02
C VAL A 100 -11.85 4.70 1.64
N LEU A 101 -12.99 4.48 0.98
CA LEU A 101 -13.90 5.56 0.62
C LEU A 101 -14.57 6.19 1.84
N ASP A 102 -15.00 5.39 2.83
CA ASP A 102 -15.59 5.87 4.08
C ASP A 102 -14.61 6.76 4.85
N GLU A 103 -13.35 6.31 5.00
CA GLU A 103 -12.29 7.10 5.62
C GLU A 103 -12.02 8.41 4.84
N ALA A 104 -12.00 8.34 3.51
CA ALA A 104 -11.81 9.49 2.64
C ALA A 104 -12.94 10.51 2.75
N LEU A 105 -14.18 10.05 2.86
CA LEU A 105 -15.34 10.92 3.09
C LEU A 105 -15.32 11.56 4.48
N GLY A 106 -14.93 10.81 5.52
CA GLY A 106 -14.72 11.34 6.86
C GLY A 106 -13.63 12.42 6.89
N LEU A 107 -12.53 12.22 6.16
CA LEU A 107 -11.48 13.23 6.02
C LEU A 107 -11.95 14.46 5.24
N ALA A 108 -12.75 14.28 4.19
CA ALA A 108 -13.35 15.38 3.44
C ALA A 108 -14.26 16.24 4.32
N GLU A 109 -15.09 15.60 5.16
CA GLU A 109 -15.94 16.29 6.13
C GLU A 109 -15.10 17.05 7.18
N ALA A 110 -14.10 16.38 7.78
CA ALA A 110 -13.24 16.98 8.82
C ALA A 110 -12.41 18.17 8.31
N THR A 111 -12.15 18.25 7.01
CA THR A 111 -11.38 19.33 6.37
C THR A 111 -12.25 20.35 5.63
N ASP A 112 -13.59 20.24 5.75
CA ASP A 112 -14.54 21.09 5.02
C ASP A 112 -14.27 21.11 3.50
N GLY A 113 -13.95 19.92 2.95
CA GLY A 113 -13.66 19.73 1.52
C GLY A 113 -12.30 20.21 1.04
N ALA A 114 -11.37 20.56 1.94
CA ALA A 114 -9.98 20.82 1.54
C ALA A 114 -9.30 19.52 1.02
N TYR A 115 -9.74 18.37 1.51
CA TYR A 115 -9.49 17.08 0.92
C TYR A 115 -10.77 16.56 0.27
N ASP A 116 -10.70 16.12 -0.99
CA ASP A 116 -11.89 15.65 -1.71
C ASP A 116 -11.50 14.60 -2.77
N VAL A 117 -11.96 13.36 -2.58
CA VAL A 117 -11.70 12.25 -3.53
C VAL A 117 -12.51 12.33 -4.81
N THR A 118 -13.43 13.29 -4.93
CA THR A 118 -14.16 13.54 -6.18
C THR A 118 -13.42 14.52 -7.11
N VAL A 119 -12.17 14.85 -6.79
CA VAL A 119 -11.31 15.78 -7.55
C VAL A 119 -10.90 15.23 -8.94
N GLY A 120 -11.22 13.98 -9.24
CA GLY A 120 -10.84 13.29 -10.47
C GLY A 120 -11.09 14.06 -11.78
N PRO A 121 -12.20 14.81 -11.95
CA PRO A 121 -12.38 15.66 -13.14
C PRO A 121 -11.28 16.70 -13.34
N LEU A 122 -10.77 17.28 -12.26
CA LEU A 122 -9.64 18.23 -12.31
C LEU A 122 -8.31 17.49 -12.54
N VAL A 123 -8.09 16.34 -11.89
CA VAL A 123 -6.89 15.51 -12.09
C VAL A 123 -6.74 15.14 -13.57
N ASN A 124 -7.82 14.64 -14.19
CA ASN A 124 -7.84 14.28 -15.62
C ASN A 124 -7.64 15.50 -16.51
N LEU A 125 -8.29 16.62 -16.18
CA LEU A 125 -8.19 17.86 -16.97
C LEU A 125 -6.75 18.40 -17.02
N TRP A 126 -5.99 18.27 -15.91
CA TRP A 126 -4.59 18.67 -15.81
C TRP A 126 -3.61 17.63 -16.35
N GLY A 127 -4.08 16.46 -16.87
CA GLY A 127 -3.26 15.41 -17.43
C GLY A 127 -2.54 14.52 -16.42
N PHE A 128 -3.00 14.51 -15.16
CA PHE A 128 -2.49 13.63 -14.09
C PHE A 128 -3.29 12.34 -13.91
N GLY A 129 -4.36 12.16 -14.68
CA GLY A 129 -5.20 10.96 -14.68
C GLY A 129 -4.84 9.99 -15.81
N PRO A 130 -5.69 8.95 -16.06
CA PRO A 130 -5.46 7.92 -17.06
C PRO A 130 -5.59 8.41 -18.52
N ASP A 131 -6.17 9.57 -18.75
CA ASP A 131 -6.28 10.17 -20.07
C ASP A 131 -4.93 10.69 -20.58
N PRO A 132 -4.75 10.82 -21.92
CA PRO A 132 -3.48 11.25 -22.49
C PRO A 132 -2.99 12.58 -21.93
N GLU A 133 -1.69 12.65 -21.72
CA GLU A 133 -0.98 13.83 -21.23
C GLU A 133 -1.38 15.12 -21.99
N ARG A 134 -1.71 16.17 -21.24
CA ARG A 134 -1.84 17.52 -21.76
C ARG A 134 -0.58 18.29 -21.42
N PHE A 135 0.00 18.94 -22.41
CA PHE A 135 1.20 19.75 -22.25
C PHE A 135 0.90 21.23 -22.03
N GLU A 136 -0.37 21.65 -22.20
CA GLU A 136 -0.80 23.02 -22.03
C GLU A 136 -1.80 23.14 -20.86
N PRO A 137 -1.72 24.23 -20.07
CA PRO A 137 -2.70 24.49 -19.02
C PRO A 137 -4.12 24.54 -19.59
N PRO A 138 -5.12 23.97 -18.88
CA PRO A 138 -6.51 24.02 -19.29
C PRO A 138 -7.04 25.46 -19.33
N ALA A 139 -8.05 25.74 -20.18
CA ALA A 139 -8.75 27.03 -20.18
C ALA A 139 -9.54 27.20 -18.86
N ALA A 140 -9.74 28.48 -18.47
CA ALA A 140 -10.44 28.79 -17.21
C ALA A 140 -11.88 28.25 -17.19
N GLU A 141 -12.55 28.26 -18.33
CA GLU A 141 -13.89 27.69 -18.51
C GLU A 141 -13.95 26.18 -18.33
N ASP A 142 -12.93 25.45 -18.79
CA ASP A 142 -12.82 23.98 -18.58
C ASP A 142 -12.58 23.67 -17.11
N ILE A 143 -11.75 24.46 -16.42
CA ILE A 143 -11.50 24.32 -14.99
C ILE A 143 -12.79 24.54 -14.20
N GLU A 144 -13.58 25.57 -14.54
CA GLU A 144 -14.84 25.84 -13.85
C GLU A 144 -15.87 24.73 -14.12
N ALA A 145 -15.97 24.24 -15.34
CA ALA A 145 -16.83 23.11 -15.69
C ALA A 145 -16.44 21.82 -14.94
N ALA A 146 -15.13 21.54 -14.79
CA ALA A 146 -14.65 20.42 -14.02
C ALA A 146 -14.95 20.57 -12.51
N ARG A 147 -14.79 21.76 -11.94
CA ARG A 147 -15.12 22.08 -10.54
C ARG A 147 -16.57 21.80 -10.19
N GLN A 148 -17.50 22.05 -11.11
CA GLN A 148 -18.92 21.76 -10.88
C GLN A 148 -19.22 20.27 -10.68
N ARG A 149 -18.33 19.38 -11.13
CA ARG A 149 -18.42 17.93 -10.96
C ARG A 149 -17.77 17.45 -9.66
N VAL A 150 -16.98 18.29 -8.99
CA VAL A 150 -16.34 17.98 -7.70
C VAL A 150 -17.31 18.26 -6.54
N GLY A 151 -17.20 17.50 -5.48
CA GLY A 151 -17.97 17.69 -4.25
C GLY A 151 -18.32 16.37 -3.59
N TRP A 152 -17.56 16.00 -2.53
CA TRP A 152 -17.74 14.78 -1.75
C TRP A 152 -19.15 14.60 -1.20
N HIS A 153 -19.83 15.71 -0.81
CA HIS A 153 -21.20 15.73 -0.30
C HIS A 153 -22.26 15.26 -1.32
N LYS A 154 -21.90 15.14 -2.59
CA LYS A 154 -22.77 14.59 -3.64
C LYS A 154 -22.85 13.08 -3.60
N LEU A 155 -21.83 12.43 -3.00
CA LEU A 155 -21.78 10.98 -2.90
C LEU A 155 -22.72 10.47 -1.82
N LYS A 156 -23.33 9.32 -2.09
CA LYS A 156 -24.15 8.59 -1.13
C LYS A 156 -23.62 7.16 -1.06
N LEU A 157 -22.95 6.87 0.06
CA LEU A 157 -22.53 5.54 0.43
C LEU A 157 -23.50 5.00 1.49
N ASP A 158 -24.17 3.88 1.20
CA ASP A 158 -25.07 3.19 2.11
C ASP A 158 -24.55 1.75 2.30
N ASP A 159 -24.01 1.47 3.50
CA ASP A 159 -23.18 0.29 3.76
C ASP A 159 -22.03 0.23 2.73
N ARG A 160 -22.12 -0.64 1.74
CA ARG A 160 -21.16 -0.74 0.64
C ARG A 160 -21.76 -0.35 -0.72
N THR A 161 -22.95 0.16 -0.76
CA THR A 161 -23.60 0.57 -2.00
C THR A 161 -23.35 2.04 -2.27
N LEU A 162 -22.58 2.33 -3.31
CA LEU A 162 -22.29 3.69 -3.76
C LEU A 162 -23.17 4.04 -4.96
N THR A 163 -23.84 5.20 -4.86
CA THR A 163 -24.73 5.69 -5.94
C THR A 163 -24.08 6.84 -6.68
N GLN A 164 -24.10 6.79 -8.01
CA GLN A 164 -23.58 7.84 -8.89
C GLN A 164 -24.61 9.00 -8.98
N PRO A 165 -24.27 10.19 -8.49
CA PRO A 165 -25.18 11.34 -8.59
C PRO A 165 -25.26 11.95 -10.00
N GLY A 166 -24.32 11.60 -10.85
CA GLY A 166 -24.13 12.12 -12.22
C GLY A 166 -22.90 12.99 -12.35
N GLY A 167 -21.95 12.54 -13.16
CA GLY A 167 -20.73 13.29 -13.52
C GLY A 167 -19.64 13.34 -12.46
N VAL A 168 -19.81 12.77 -11.26
CA VAL A 168 -18.74 12.62 -10.29
C VAL A 168 -17.73 11.58 -10.79
N TYR A 169 -16.45 11.89 -10.59
CA TYR A 169 -15.35 10.98 -10.90
C TYR A 169 -14.45 10.85 -9.67
N LEU A 170 -14.36 9.64 -9.13
CA LEU A 170 -13.53 9.32 -7.98
C LEU A 170 -12.07 9.14 -8.39
N ASP A 171 -11.18 9.65 -7.55
CA ASP A 171 -9.75 9.40 -7.58
C ASP A 171 -9.24 9.17 -6.15
N LEU A 172 -8.74 7.96 -5.90
CA LEU A 172 -8.20 7.54 -4.60
C LEU A 172 -6.67 7.55 -4.56
N SER A 173 -5.98 8.14 -5.55
CA SER A 173 -4.52 8.13 -5.66
C SER A 173 -3.83 8.75 -4.43
N SER A 174 -4.51 9.65 -3.73
CA SER A 174 -3.99 10.31 -2.52
C SER A 174 -4.04 9.45 -1.25
N ILE A 175 -4.81 8.36 -1.22
CA ILE A 175 -5.03 7.53 -0.02
C ILE A 175 -4.73 6.04 -0.25
N ALA A 176 -4.92 5.53 -1.47
CA ALA A 176 -4.81 4.11 -1.77
C ALA A 176 -3.42 3.51 -1.48
N LYS A 177 -2.33 4.27 -1.70
CA LYS A 177 -0.97 3.79 -1.40
C LYS A 177 -0.72 3.67 0.09
N GLY A 178 -1.19 4.63 0.90
CA GLY A 178 -1.13 4.54 2.36
C GLY A 178 -1.90 3.34 2.90
N PHE A 179 -3.11 3.12 2.39
CA PHE A 179 -3.89 1.91 2.70
C PHE A 179 -3.15 0.62 2.32
N ALA A 180 -2.54 0.57 1.14
CA ALA A 180 -1.76 -0.58 0.69
C ALA A 180 -0.57 -0.86 1.62
N VAL A 181 0.17 0.18 2.05
CA VAL A 181 1.25 0.06 3.03
C VAL A 181 0.75 -0.55 4.34
N ASP A 182 -0.38 -0.08 4.85
CA ASP A 182 -0.98 -0.61 6.08
C ASP A 182 -1.45 -2.06 5.91
N LYS A 183 -2.04 -2.41 4.77
CA LYS A 183 -2.47 -3.78 4.47
C LYS A 183 -1.28 -4.73 4.40
N LEU A 184 -0.17 -4.35 3.79
CA LEU A 184 1.06 -5.14 3.77
C LEU A 184 1.67 -5.29 5.17
N ALA A 185 1.64 -4.25 5.99
CA ALA A 185 2.10 -4.31 7.37
C ALA A 185 1.31 -5.35 8.18
N HIS A 186 -0.02 -5.33 8.10
CA HIS A 186 -0.88 -6.35 8.73
C HIS A 186 -0.62 -7.77 8.21
N LEU A 187 -0.29 -7.91 6.91
CA LEU A 187 0.04 -9.19 6.32
C LEU A 187 1.35 -9.74 6.90
N LEU A 188 2.36 -8.87 7.10
CA LEU A 188 3.62 -9.23 7.77
C LEU A 188 3.37 -9.65 9.22
N GLU A 189 2.60 -8.87 9.97
CA GLU A 189 2.23 -9.16 11.35
C GLU A 189 1.53 -10.52 11.47
N LYS A 190 0.59 -10.83 10.57
CA LYS A 190 -0.07 -12.16 10.47
C LYS A 190 0.88 -13.29 10.11
N ALA A 191 1.98 -12.98 9.40
CA ALA A 191 3.02 -13.97 9.07
C ALA A 191 4.07 -14.15 10.20
N GLY A 192 3.85 -13.52 11.37
CA GLY A 192 4.77 -13.60 12.53
C GLY A 192 5.94 -12.63 12.45
N ILE A 193 5.93 -11.67 11.52
CA ILE A 193 6.99 -10.67 11.34
C ILE A 193 6.61 -9.38 12.09
N SER A 194 7.38 -9.02 13.11
CA SER A 194 7.18 -7.82 13.94
C SER A 194 8.17 -6.68 13.66
N ASN A 195 9.28 -6.99 12.99
CA ASN A 195 10.31 -6.00 12.64
C ASN A 195 10.34 -5.82 11.13
N TYR A 196 9.81 -4.70 10.65
CA TYR A 196 9.71 -4.44 9.21
C TYR A 196 9.73 -2.96 8.87
N LEU A 197 10.05 -2.69 7.61
CA LEU A 197 9.84 -1.42 6.92
C LEU A 197 9.17 -1.75 5.59
N VAL A 198 7.93 -1.27 5.42
CA VAL A 198 7.15 -1.31 4.18
C VAL A 198 7.24 0.05 3.51
N GLU A 199 7.37 0.06 2.19
CA GLU A 199 7.39 1.27 1.37
C GLU A 199 6.66 1.00 0.05
N ILE A 200 5.80 1.93 -0.38
CA ILE A 200 5.13 1.93 -1.68
C ILE A 200 5.11 3.36 -2.23
N GLY A 201 5.95 3.66 -3.24
CA GLY A 201 5.94 4.95 -3.91
C GLY A 201 6.14 6.16 -2.99
N GLY A 202 6.86 6.00 -1.88
CA GLY A 202 7.15 7.05 -0.92
C GLY A 202 6.33 6.98 0.37
N GLU A 203 5.19 6.32 0.39
CA GLU A 203 4.41 6.03 1.59
C GLU A 203 5.08 4.91 2.39
N LEU A 204 5.19 5.10 3.72
CA LEU A 204 6.01 4.25 4.59
C LEU A 204 5.27 3.83 5.85
N ARG A 205 5.46 2.56 6.25
CA ARG A 205 5.15 2.08 7.61
C ARG A 205 6.29 1.22 8.13
N ALA A 206 6.69 1.45 9.39
CA ALA A 206 7.73 0.68 10.05
C ALA A 206 7.26 0.20 11.42
N SER A 207 7.76 -0.97 11.83
CA SER A 207 7.60 -1.52 13.17
C SER A 207 8.90 -2.16 13.64
N GLY A 208 9.12 -2.17 14.97
CA GLY A 208 10.30 -2.77 15.57
C GLY A 208 11.62 -2.16 15.12
N THR A 209 12.65 -2.98 15.01
CA THR A 209 14.03 -2.55 14.72
C THR A 209 14.68 -3.39 13.64
N LYS A 210 15.76 -2.87 13.07
CA LYS A 210 16.71 -3.68 12.26
C LYS A 210 17.50 -4.64 13.15
N PRO A 211 18.30 -5.54 12.55
CA PRO A 211 19.29 -6.35 13.27
C PRO A 211 20.11 -5.52 14.26
N GLN A 212 20.44 -6.14 15.39
CA GLN A 212 21.23 -5.51 16.49
C GLN A 212 20.47 -4.35 17.19
N GLY A 213 19.12 -4.31 17.11
CA GLY A 213 18.32 -3.26 17.74
C GLY A 213 18.44 -1.87 17.10
N LEU A 214 18.99 -1.77 15.89
CA LEU A 214 19.17 -0.49 15.20
C LEU A 214 17.82 0.04 14.68
N PRO A 215 17.56 1.36 14.76
CA PRO A 215 16.33 1.94 14.23
C PRO A 215 16.26 1.86 12.70
N TRP A 216 15.06 1.77 12.17
CA TRP A 216 14.81 2.00 10.75
C TRP A 216 15.19 3.44 10.40
N ARG A 217 15.77 3.64 9.22
CA ARG A 217 16.15 4.96 8.72
C ARG A 217 15.58 5.13 7.33
N VAL A 218 14.87 6.23 7.13
CA VAL A 218 14.36 6.69 5.85
C VAL A 218 14.99 8.05 5.53
N ALA A 219 15.12 8.36 4.25
CA ALA A 219 15.59 9.66 3.80
C ALA A 219 14.47 10.35 3.04
N VAL A 220 14.32 11.64 3.26
CA VAL A 220 13.48 12.49 2.42
C VAL A 220 14.37 13.07 1.34
N GLU A 221 14.02 12.85 0.08
CA GLU A 221 14.76 13.34 -1.05
C GLU A 221 14.70 14.88 -1.10
N ARG A 222 15.85 15.51 -1.22
CA ARG A 222 15.90 16.96 -1.37
C ARG A 222 15.67 17.29 -2.84
N PRO A 223 14.65 18.10 -3.19
CA PRO A 223 14.51 18.56 -4.57
C PRO A 223 15.78 19.32 -4.97
N ILE A 224 16.51 18.81 -5.94
CA ILE A 224 17.64 19.53 -6.54
C ILE A 224 17.03 20.45 -7.60
N PRO A 225 17.23 21.77 -7.53
CA PRO A 225 16.84 22.65 -8.63
C PRO A 225 17.56 22.17 -9.90
N GLY A 226 16.78 21.86 -10.96
CA GLY A 226 17.33 21.48 -12.26
C GLY A 226 18.03 22.65 -12.94
#